data_748acbdb184f82738ebabbcdebf0326a
#
_entry.id   748acbdb184f82738ebabbcdebf0326a
#
_cell.length_a   1.000
_cell.length_b   1.000
_cell.length_c   1.000
_cell.angle_alpha   90.00
_cell.angle_beta   90.00
_cell.angle_gamma   90.00
#
_symmetry.space_group_name_H-M   'P 1'
#
loop_
_entity.id
_entity.type
_entity.pdbx_description
1 polymer ?
#
loop_
_entity_poly.entity_id
_entity_poly.type
_entity_poly.pdbx_seq_one_letter_code
_entity_poly.pdbx_strand_id
1 'polypeptide(L)'
;MISVKELNRMSNEQLLDLRLRDLPLKIAGSPLEGVVARLYEELDARGLRFKPHVWLSEDWFTPDKVSGFAIPFYLAHPRLIKLERRRMLQVEGGSETECLRIMRHEVGHAIDNAFLLHRRQRYREMFGPFSRPYPDWYKPEPNSRDYVVHLPAWYAQAHPAEDFAETFAVWMAPGSRWRRRYEGWRAMRKLEYVNEVMREISGKIPRNKSRSHVERLSDIKITLREYYEKKRRHYDFQWPPDYDRDLLRIFSSDPRHKSSPTAGSFLRRHRREFCSEVAEGTGIHSYAIDQMFAAMINRCRDLNLRLGLTEKHARQKVLVLLTVQTMNGIHSGYHRIAL
;
A
#
# COMPACT_ATOMS: atom_id res chain seq x y z
N MET A 1 3.99 -22.84 -22.92
CA MET A 1 3.77 -21.51 -22.30
C MET A 1 2.30 -21.18 -22.41
N ILE A 2 1.70 -20.74 -21.30
CA ILE A 2 0.29 -20.35 -21.23
C ILE A 2 0.08 -19.04 -21.99
N SER A 3 -0.99 -18.93 -22.76
CA SER A 3 -1.36 -17.69 -23.46
C SER A 3 -2.22 -16.77 -22.56
N VAL A 4 -2.26 -15.48 -22.88
CA VAL A 4 -3.16 -14.51 -22.20
C VAL A 4 -4.63 -14.93 -22.31
N LYS A 5 -5.05 -15.57 -23.42
CA LYS A 5 -6.42 -16.08 -23.59
C LYS A 5 -6.73 -17.23 -22.65
N GLU A 6 -5.79 -18.12 -22.44
CA GLU A 6 -5.92 -19.23 -21.48
C GLU A 6 -5.98 -18.73 -20.05
N LEU A 7 -5.14 -17.75 -19.67
CA LEU A 7 -5.18 -17.11 -18.35
C LEU A 7 -6.60 -16.59 -18.00
N ASN A 8 -7.31 -16.02 -18.96
CA ASN A 8 -8.66 -15.51 -18.77
C ASN A 8 -9.70 -16.59 -18.50
N ARG A 9 -9.48 -17.81 -19.01
CA ARG A 9 -10.43 -18.94 -18.88
C ARG A 9 -10.22 -19.80 -17.64
N MET A 10 -9.04 -19.70 -17.02
CA MET A 10 -8.69 -20.50 -15.84
C MET A 10 -9.57 -20.16 -14.64
N SER A 11 -9.93 -21.19 -13.87
CA SER A 11 -10.51 -21.02 -12.55
C SER A 11 -9.49 -20.39 -11.58
N ASN A 12 -9.95 -19.90 -10.44
CA ASN A 12 -9.02 -19.33 -9.46
C ASN A 12 -8.04 -20.40 -8.94
N GLU A 13 -8.46 -21.63 -8.75
CA GLU A 13 -7.59 -22.71 -8.26
C GLU A 13 -6.52 -23.05 -9.30
N GLN A 14 -6.88 -23.14 -10.56
CA GLN A 14 -5.90 -23.34 -11.63
C GLN A 14 -4.87 -22.20 -11.72
N LEU A 15 -5.31 -20.94 -11.53
CA LEU A 15 -4.39 -19.80 -11.47
C LEU A 15 -3.42 -19.92 -10.30
N LEU A 16 -3.90 -20.34 -9.13
CA LEU A 16 -3.06 -20.43 -7.93
C LEU A 16 -1.95 -21.46 -8.05
N ASP A 17 -2.10 -22.45 -8.88
CA ASP A 17 -1.09 -23.49 -9.11
C ASP A 17 -0.05 -23.11 -10.16
N LEU A 18 -0.23 -21.95 -10.85
CA LEU A 18 0.76 -21.42 -11.78
C LEU A 18 1.94 -20.79 -11.02
N ARG A 19 3.14 -21.01 -11.54
CA ARG A 19 4.34 -20.31 -11.06
C ARG A 19 4.35 -18.88 -11.62
N LEU A 20 4.83 -17.95 -10.83
CA LEU A 20 4.94 -16.54 -11.23
C LEU A 20 5.69 -16.37 -12.55
N ARG A 21 6.80 -17.07 -12.73
CA ARG A 21 7.62 -17.04 -13.96
C ARG A 21 6.91 -17.53 -15.23
N ASP A 22 5.86 -18.33 -15.07
CA ASP A 22 5.13 -18.95 -16.19
C ASP A 22 3.94 -18.08 -16.65
N LEU A 23 3.69 -16.97 -15.94
CA LEU A 23 2.64 -16.01 -16.30
C LEU A 23 3.01 -15.25 -17.59
N PRO A 24 2.13 -15.20 -18.59
CA PRO A 24 2.39 -14.54 -19.89
C PRO A 24 2.21 -13.02 -19.78
N LEU A 25 2.94 -12.37 -18.88
CA LEU A 25 2.76 -10.96 -18.56
C LEU A 25 3.91 -10.09 -19.11
N LYS A 26 3.54 -8.93 -19.61
CA LYS A 26 4.45 -7.86 -20.05
C LYS A 26 3.82 -6.51 -19.69
N ILE A 27 4.64 -5.49 -19.53
CA ILE A 27 4.16 -4.11 -19.37
C ILE A 27 3.57 -3.62 -20.70
N ALA A 28 4.29 -3.85 -21.81
CA ALA A 28 3.79 -3.53 -23.16
C ALA A 28 2.51 -4.32 -23.47
N GLY A 29 1.48 -3.65 -23.94
CA GLY A 29 0.16 -4.20 -24.24
C GLY A 29 -0.70 -4.49 -23.00
N SER A 30 -0.24 -4.13 -21.79
CA SER A 30 -1.01 -4.24 -20.55
C SER A 30 -1.60 -2.88 -20.12
N PRO A 31 -2.52 -2.86 -19.14
CA PRO A 31 -3.00 -1.59 -18.56
C PRO A 31 -1.89 -0.70 -18.01
N LEU A 32 -0.75 -1.26 -17.61
CA LEU A 32 0.39 -0.50 -17.08
C LEU A 32 1.10 0.36 -18.14
N GLU A 33 1.03 0.00 -19.42
CA GLU A 33 1.73 0.74 -20.48
C GLU A 33 1.31 2.21 -20.50
N GLY A 34 -0.01 2.47 -20.48
CA GLY A 34 -0.54 3.83 -20.44
C GLY A 34 -0.17 4.60 -19.17
N VAL A 35 -0.18 3.91 -18.02
CA VAL A 35 0.18 4.52 -16.74
C VAL A 35 1.66 4.90 -16.68
N VAL A 36 2.54 4.04 -17.20
CA VAL A 36 3.97 4.31 -17.32
C VAL A 36 4.24 5.46 -18.29
N ALA A 37 3.54 5.49 -19.43
CA ALA A 37 3.65 6.59 -20.37
C ALA A 37 3.27 7.94 -19.72
N ARG A 38 2.17 7.97 -18.96
CA ARG A 38 1.75 9.14 -18.21
C ARG A 38 2.75 9.59 -17.17
N LEU A 39 3.37 8.65 -16.44
CA LEU A 39 4.45 8.95 -15.51
C LEU A 39 5.62 9.66 -16.22
N TYR A 40 5.97 9.19 -17.41
CA TYR A 40 7.07 9.81 -18.17
C TYR A 40 6.69 11.22 -18.70
N GLU A 41 5.43 11.44 -19.06
CA GLU A 41 4.92 12.77 -19.41
C GLU A 41 5.00 13.73 -18.21
N GLU A 42 4.70 13.25 -17.00
CA GLU A 42 4.83 14.05 -15.79
C GLU A 42 6.29 14.43 -15.48
N LEU A 43 7.23 13.51 -15.72
CA LEU A 43 8.67 13.80 -15.61
C LEU A 43 9.13 14.82 -16.64
N ASP A 44 8.70 14.67 -17.91
CA ASP A 44 9.00 15.63 -18.98
C ASP A 44 8.44 17.02 -18.66
N ALA A 45 7.21 17.10 -18.12
CA ALA A 45 6.60 18.36 -17.69
C ALA A 45 7.36 19.06 -16.54
N ARG A 46 8.15 18.31 -15.78
CA ARG A 46 9.06 18.82 -14.75
C ARG A 46 10.47 19.12 -15.28
N GLY A 47 10.70 18.95 -16.58
CA GLY A 47 12.02 19.13 -17.21
C GLY A 47 13.02 18.02 -16.91
N LEU A 48 12.55 16.88 -16.40
CA LEU A 48 13.40 15.74 -16.08
C LEU A 48 13.45 14.77 -17.27
N ARG A 49 14.62 14.71 -17.92
CA ARG A 49 14.86 13.75 -19.04
C ARG A 49 15.10 12.32 -18.55
N PHE A 50 15.32 12.13 -17.26
CA PHE A 50 15.47 10.81 -16.66
C PHE A 50 14.14 10.05 -16.71
N LYS A 51 14.18 8.86 -17.31
CA LYS A 51 13.05 7.92 -17.33
C LYS A 51 13.52 6.60 -16.73
N PRO A 52 13.07 6.27 -15.51
CA PRO A 52 13.44 5.01 -14.87
C PRO A 52 12.92 3.85 -15.72
N HIS A 53 13.71 2.80 -15.86
CA HIS A 53 13.20 1.56 -16.44
C HIS A 53 12.32 0.83 -15.43
N VAL A 54 11.35 0.08 -15.92
CA VAL A 54 10.37 -0.61 -15.09
C VAL A 54 10.25 -2.07 -15.48
N TRP A 55 10.01 -2.95 -14.51
CA TRP A 55 9.80 -4.37 -14.74
C TRP A 55 8.75 -4.95 -13.81
N LEU A 56 8.24 -6.15 -14.10
CA LEU A 56 7.29 -6.85 -13.26
C LEU A 56 8.01 -7.70 -12.21
N SER A 57 7.51 -7.66 -10.97
CA SER A 57 7.98 -8.44 -9.83
C SER A 57 6.83 -8.82 -8.89
N GLU A 58 7.13 -9.31 -7.69
CA GLU A 58 6.13 -9.61 -6.64
C GLU A 58 5.52 -8.36 -6.05
N ASP A 59 6.31 -7.28 -5.92
CA ASP A 59 5.91 -6.08 -5.17
C ASP A 59 6.47 -4.80 -5.80
N TRP A 60 6.12 -3.65 -5.22
CA TRP A 60 6.73 -2.34 -5.48
C TRP A 60 8.06 -2.24 -4.76
N PHE A 61 9.13 -1.97 -5.46
CA PHE A 61 10.42 -1.63 -4.85
C PHE A 61 11.41 -1.06 -5.86
N THR A 62 12.32 -0.24 -5.37
CA THR A 62 13.48 0.24 -6.09
C THR A 62 14.74 -0.33 -5.44
N PRO A 63 15.46 -1.26 -6.06
CA PRO A 63 16.68 -1.82 -5.48
C PRO A 63 17.77 -0.75 -5.35
N ASP A 64 18.61 -0.87 -4.34
CA ASP A 64 19.78 -0.03 -4.20
C ASP A 64 20.65 -0.03 -5.46
N LYS A 65 21.14 1.14 -5.83
CA LYS A 65 22.02 1.34 -7.00
C LYS A 65 21.37 1.00 -8.35
N VAL A 66 20.05 0.82 -8.42
CA VAL A 66 19.31 0.60 -9.67
C VAL A 66 18.52 1.85 -10.01
N SER A 67 18.61 2.29 -11.28
CA SER A 67 17.92 3.50 -11.78
C SER A 67 16.56 3.17 -12.38
N GLY A 68 15.79 2.32 -11.73
CA GLY A 68 14.48 1.82 -12.14
C GLY A 68 13.79 1.14 -10.97
N PHE A 69 12.53 0.70 -11.16
CA PHE A 69 11.74 0.10 -10.10
C PHE A 69 10.86 -1.06 -10.60
N ALA A 70 10.53 -1.94 -9.68
CA ALA A 70 9.63 -3.05 -9.89
C ALA A 70 8.16 -2.64 -9.74
N ILE A 71 7.28 -3.30 -10.47
CA ILE A 71 5.83 -3.13 -10.43
C ILE A 71 5.21 -4.51 -10.15
N PRO A 72 4.26 -4.62 -9.21
CA PRO A 72 3.59 -5.88 -8.94
C PRO A 72 2.93 -6.48 -10.17
N PHE A 73 3.22 -7.74 -10.43
CA PHE A 73 2.78 -8.47 -11.61
C PHE A 73 1.27 -8.48 -11.80
N TYR A 74 0.49 -8.48 -10.70
CA TYR A 74 -0.97 -8.54 -10.78
C TYR A 74 -1.59 -7.32 -11.44
N LEU A 75 -0.91 -6.17 -11.46
CA LEU A 75 -1.38 -4.95 -12.12
C LEU A 75 -1.31 -5.05 -13.66
N ALA A 76 -0.52 -5.97 -14.19
CA ALA A 76 -0.39 -6.15 -15.64
C ALA A 76 -1.59 -6.85 -16.29
N HIS A 77 -2.55 -7.39 -15.50
CA HIS A 77 -3.67 -8.12 -16.09
C HIS A 77 -4.96 -8.03 -15.27
N PRO A 78 -6.13 -7.67 -15.87
CA PRO A 78 -7.40 -7.50 -15.14
C PRO A 78 -7.85 -8.75 -14.35
N ARG A 79 -7.56 -9.94 -14.86
CA ARG A 79 -7.88 -11.22 -14.18
C ARG A 79 -7.09 -11.39 -12.89
N LEU A 80 -5.84 -10.94 -12.85
CA LEU A 80 -4.98 -11.00 -11.68
C LEU A 80 -5.34 -9.90 -10.67
N ILE A 81 -5.70 -8.70 -11.13
CA ILE A 81 -6.27 -7.65 -10.27
C ILE A 81 -7.51 -8.17 -9.53
N LYS A 82 -8.40 -8.90 -10.24
CA LYS A 82 -9.57 -9.52 -9.60
C LYS A 82 -9.19 -10.61 -8.59
N LEU A 83 -8.15 -11.40 -8.87
CA LEU A 83 -7.65 -12.41 -7.96
C LEU A 83 -7.05 -11.77 -6.71
N GLU A 84 -6.20 -10.76 -6.88
CA GLU A 84 -5.61 -9.97 -5.79
C GLU A 84 -6.70 -9.41 -4.87
N ARG A 85 -7.69 -8.71 -5.45
CA ARG A 85 -8.83 -8.17 -4.68
C ARG A 85 -9.60 -9.25 -3.92
N ARG A 86 -9.69 -10.46 -4.46
CA ARG A 86 -10.37 -11.57 -3.78
C ARG A 86 -9.52 -12.17 -2.67
N ARG A 87 -8.19 -12.21 -2.83
CA ARG A 87 -7.27 -12.83 -1.89
C ARG A 87 -6.82 -11.90 -0.77
N MET A 88 -6.65 -10.61 -1.09
CA MET A 88 -6.11 -9.60 -0.16
C MET A 88 -7.13 -8.53 0.21
N LEU A 89 -8.35 -8.55 -0.38
CA LEU A 89 -9.46 -7.58 -0.20
C LEU A 89 -9.16 -6.17 -0.71
N GLN A 90 -7.90 -5.87 -0.94
CA GLN A 90 -7.36 -4.62 -1.45
C GLN A 90 -6.43 -4.91 -2.63
N VAL A 91 -6.25 -3.94 -3.50
CA VAL A 91 -5.29 -4.01 -4.61
C VAL A 91 -4.46 -2.73 -4.57
N GLU A 92 -3.25 -2.85 -4.12
CA GLU A 92 -2.32 -1.73 -4.09
C GLU A 92 -1.96 -1.28 -5.51
N GLY A 93 -2.14 0.01 -5.80
CA GLY A 93 -2.02 0.51 -7.17
C GLY A 93 -3.18 0.11 -8.09
N GLY A 94 -4.30 -0.36 -7.55
CA GLY A 94 -5.44 -0.90 -8.30
C GLY A 94 -6.24 0.11 -9.13
N SER A 95 -6.05 1.40 -8.90
CA SER A 95 -6.54 2.49 -9.75
C SER A 95 -5.37 3.24 -10.39
N GLU A 96 -5.60 3.89 -11.53
CA GLU A 96 -4.57 4.70 -12.20
C GLU A 96 -3.99 5.77 -11.27
N THR A 97 -4.86 6.45 -10.51
CA THR A 97 -4.46 7.50 -9.57
C THR A 97 -3.54 6.95 -8.46
N GLU A 98 -3.91 5.80 -7.89
CA GLU A 98 -3.12 5.16 -6.85
C GLU A 98 -1.81 4.60 -7.41
N CYS A 99 -1.87 3.94 -8.57
CA CYS A 99 -0.69 3.43 -9.27
C CYS A 99 0.33 4.56 -9.55
N LEU A 100 -0.12 5.68 -10.10
CA LEU A 100 0.73 6.85 -10.34
C LEU A 100 1.27 7.46 -9.02
N ARG A 101 0.48 7.42 -7.94
CA ARG A 101 0.94 7.88 -6.64
C ARG A 101 2.14 7.06 -6.15
N ILE A 102 2.04 5.73 -6.21
CA ILE A 102 3.14 4.83 -5.82
C ILE A 102 4.31 4.98 -6.79
N MET A 103 4.06 5.00 -8.10
CA MET A 103 5.12 5.16 -9.09
C MET A 103 5.93 6.46 -8.89
N ARG A 104 5.30 7.57 -8.48
CA ARG A 104 6.04 8.81 -8.19
C ARG A 104 6.97 8.64 -6.99
N HIS A 105 6.57 7.87 -5.99
CA HIS A 105 7.42 7.50 -4.86
C HIS A 105 8.62 6.66 -5.33
N GLU A 106 8.39 5.60 -6.10
CA GLU A 106 9.45 4.75 -6.66
C GLU A 106 10.42 5.54 -7.56
N VAL A 107 9.91 6.51 -8.33
CA VAL A 107 10.77 7.43 -9.09
C VAL A 107 11.67 8.25 -8.17
N GLY A 108 11.21 8.62 -6.97
CA GLY A 108 12.03 9.29 -5.96
C GLY A 108 13.28 8.47 -5.61
N HIS A 109 13.14 7.18 -5.34
CA HIS A 109 14.27 6.26 -5.12
C HIS A 109 15.12 6.09 -6.39
N ALA A 110 14.48 5.86 -7.53
CA ALA A 110 15.20 5.65 -8.79
C ALA A 110 16.04 6.88 -9.21
N ILE A 111 15.55 8.10 -9.00
CA ILE A 111 16.28 9.33 -9.32
C ILE A 111 17.40 9.60 -8.31
N ASP A 112 17.19 9.29 -7.03
CA ASP A 112 18.26 9.32 -6.03
C ASP A 112 19.41 8.39 -6.44
N ASN A 113 19.10 7.13 -6.77
CA ASN A 113 20.07 6.16 -7.26
C ASN A 113 20.76 6.61 -8.55
N ALA A 114 20.01 7.19 -9.49
CA ALA A 114 20.52 7.63 -10.79
C ALA A 114 21.54 8.77 -10.68
N PHE A 115 21.30 9.72 -9.79
CA PHE A 115 22.12 10.91 -9.61
C PHE A 115 22.97 10.89 -8.34
N LEU A 116 22.88 9.81 -7.52
CA LEU A 116 23.60 9.64 -6.26
C LEU A 116 23.37 10.80 -5.28
N LEU A 117 22.10 11.24 -5.16
CA LEU A 117 21.74 12.43 -4.39
C LEU A 117 21.99 12.23 -2.89
N HIS A 118 21.75 11.01 -2.38
CA HIS A 118 22.02 10.61 -0.99
C HIS A 118 23.49 10.82 -0.56
N ARG A 119 24.44 10.95 -1.50
CA ARG A 119 25.86 11.22 -1.20
C ARG A 119 26.13 12.69 -0.91
N ARG A 120 25.19 13.59 -1.19
CA ARG A 120 25.35 15.02 -0.96
C ARG A 120 25.24 15.35 0.52
N GLN A 121 26.05 16.28 0.99
CA GLN A 121 25.99 16.74 2.37
C GLN A 121 24.61 17.32 2.71
N ARG A 122 24.07 18.22 1.87
CA ARG A 122 22.73 18.81 2.09
C ARG A 122 21.60 17.78 2.11
N TYR A 123 21.70 16.68 1.37
CA TYR A 123 20.73 15.58 1.48
C TYR A 123 20.72 15.02 2.90
N ARG A 124 21.90 14.71 3.45
CA ARG A 124 22.02 14.16 4.81
C ARG A 124 21.55 15.13 5.89
N GLU A 125 21.75 16.44 5.67
CA GLU A 125 21.23 17.48 6.57
C GLU A 125 19.70 17.58 6.55
N MET A 126 19.05 17.34 5.39
CA MET A 126 17.60 17.45 5.23
C MET A 126 16.84 16.17 5.67
N PHE A 127 17.35 15.01 5.29
CA PHE A 127 16.66 13.73 5.44
C PHE A 127 17.31 12.79 6.46
N GLY A 128 18.60 13.00 6.75
CA GLY A 128 19.41 12.09 7.55
C GLY A 128 20.28 11.17 6.70
N PRO A 129 21.07 10.28 7.35
CA PRO A 129 21.98 9.39 6.65
C PRO A 129 21.22 8.27 5.93
N PHE A 130 21.42 8.15 4.63
CA PHE A 130 20.85 7.06 3.81
C PHE A 130 21.29 5.68 4.29
N SER A 131 22.49 5.56 4.86
CA SER A 131 23.04 4.30 5.39
C SER A 131 22.47 3.87 6.73
N ARG A 132 21.49 4.58 7.26
CA ARG A 132 20.76 4.14 8.45
C ARG A 132 20.09 2.78 8.14
N PRO A 133 20.21 1.76 8.99
CA PRO A 133 19.47 0.52 8.78
C PRO A 133 17.96 0.78 8.75
N TYR A 134 17.26 0.11 7.86
CA TYR A 134 15.79 0.09 7.91
C TYR A 134 15.37 -0.58 9.22
N PRO A 135 14.47 0.04 9.98
CA PRO A 135 13.92 -0.62 11.15
C PRO A 135 12.93 -1.69 10.70
N ASP A 136 12.79 -2.77 11.49
CA ASP A 136 11.75 -3.77 11.24
C ASP A 136 10.34 -3.19 11.34
N TRP A 137 10.20 -2.05 12.00
CA TRP A 137 8.95 -1.32 12.20
C TRP A 137 9.22 0.13 12.62
N TYR A 138 8.25 1.00 12.40
CA TYR A 138 8.27 2.36 12.91
C TYR A 138 6.93 2.74 13.54
N LYS A 139 6.96 3.74 14.44
CA LYS A 139 5.78 4.33 15.06
C LYS A 139 5.56 5.72 14.46
N PRO A 140 4.51 5.93 13.66
CA PRO A 140 4.26 7.22 13.06
C PRO A 140 3.82 8.27 14.10
N GLU A 141 4.21 9.51 13.85
CA GLU A 141 3.76 10.70 14.58
C GLU A 141 2.84 11.52 13.66
N PRO A 142 1.50 11.30 13.72
CA PRO A 142 0.55 11.91 12.78
C PRO A 142 0.55 13.44 12.75
N ASN A 143 0.92 14.07 13.86
CA ASN A 143 0.96 15.52 14.02
C ASN A 143 2.30 16.16 13.65
N SER A 144 3.29 15.36 13.24
CA SER A 144 4.60 15.86 12.86
C SER A 144 4.50 16.72 11.59
N ARG A 145 5.08 17.94 11.65
CA ARG A 145 5.19 18.85 10.51
C ARG A 145 6.56 18.79 9.84
N ASP A 146 7.38 17.82 10.23
CA ASP A 146 8.73 17.62 9.71
C ASP A 146 8.74 16.79 8.42
N TYR A 147 7.62 16.14 8.13
CA TYR A 147 7.46 15.22 7.01
C TYR A 147 6.28 15.62 6.13
N VAL A 148 6.38 15.27 4.86
CA VAL A 148 5.24 15.33 3.93
C VAL A 148 4.30 14.16 4.18
N VAL A 149 3.07 14.26 3.66
CA VAL A 149 2.08 13.17 3.68
C VAL A 149 1.72 12.85 2.24
N HIS A 150 2.16 11.68 1.76
CA HIS A 150 1.91 11.19 0.41
C HIS A 150 1.32 9.77 0.41
N LEU A 151 2.09 8.75 0.75
CA LEU A 151 1.56 7.40 0.97
C LEU A 151 0.87 7.27 2.35
N PRO A 152 0.02 6.24 2.54
CA PRO A 152 -0.61 5.96 3.83
C PRO A 152 0.42 5.76 4.96
N ALA A 153 -0.08 5.72 6.20
CA ALA A 153 0.71 5.41 7.39
C ALA A 153 1.89 6.35 7.69
N TRP A 154 1.89 7.58 7.13
CA TRP A 154 2.99 8.57 7.30
C TRP A 154 4.35 8.00 6.90
N TYR A 155 4.39 7.32 5.78
CA TYR A 155 5.51 6.50 5.33
C TYR A 155 6.85 7.25 5.22
N ALA A 156 6.83 8.57 5.00
CA ALA A 156 8.01 9.43 5.07
C ALA A 156 8.78 9.33 6.39
N GLN A 157 8.16 8.84 7.46
CA GLN A 157 8.81 8.72 8.78
C GLN A 157 9.56 7.39 8.97
N ALA A 158 9.40 6.46 8.05
CA ALA A 158 9.96 5.13 8.16
C ALA A 158 11.49 5.13 8.05
N HIS A 159 12.04 5.86 7.07
CA HIS A 159 13.48 5.89 6.79
C HIS A 159 13.88 7.18 6.06
N PRO A 160 15.14 7.68 6.15
CA PRO A 160 15.62 8.81 5.36
C PRO A 160 15.41 8.69 3.85
N ALA A 161 15.52 7.51 3.29
CA ALA A 161 15.26 7.26 1.88
C ALA A 161 13.77 7.43 1.52
N GLU A 162 12.87 6.96 2.41
CA GLU A 162 11.42 7.10 2.27
C GLU A 162 11.00 8.57 2.38
N ASP A 163 11.59 9.31 3.31
CA ASP A 163 11.36 10.75 3.46
C ASP A 163 11.71 11.53 2.18
N PHE A 164 12.84 11.18 1.54
CA PHE A 164 13.19 11.78 0.26
C PHE A 164 12.22 11.38 -0.85
N ALA A 165 11.89 10.10 -0.98
CA ALA A 165 10.99 9.59 -2.02
C ALA A 165 9.58 10.17 -1.90
N GLU A 166 9.04 10.24 -0.70
CA GLU A 166 7.75 10.88 -0.38
C GLU A 166 7.76 12.37 -0.69
N THR A 167 8.85 13.08 -0.31
CA THR A 167 9.02 14.51 -0.60
C THR A 167 9.11 14.75 -2.10
N PHE A 168 9.86 13.92 -2.83
CA PHE A 168 9.93 13.97 -4.28
C PHE A 168 8.55 13.72 -4.93
N ALA A 169 7.82 12.72 -4.46
CA ALA A 169 6.49 12.40 -5.00
C ALA A 169 5.49 13.55 -4.83
N VAL A 170 5.48 14.23 -3.67
CA VAL A 170 4.68 15.44 -3.44
C VAL A 170 5.09 16.58 -4.36
N TRP A 171 6.41 16.80 -4.53
CA TRP A 171 6.94 17.82 -5.41
C TRP A 171 6.57 17.55 -6.88
N MET A 172 6.68 16.29 -7.31
CA MET A 172 6.44 15.86 -8.69
C MET A 172 4.97 15.92 -9.08
N ALA A 173 4.05 15.59 -8.17
CA ALA A 173 2.64 15.41 -8.46
C ALA A 173 2.03 16.63 -9.18
N PRO A 174 1.31 16.45 -10.30
CA PRO A 174 0.64 17.53 -10.99
C PRO A 174 -0.37 18.24 -10.07
N GLY A 175 -0.36 19.57 -10.09
CA GLY A 175 -1.30 20.37 -9.30
C GLY A 175 -1.17 20.25 -7.77
N SER A 176 -0.08 19.70 -7.26
CA SER A 176 0.11 19.44 -5.82
C SER A 176 0.02 20.68 -4.93
N ARG A 177 0.24 21.90 -5.50
CA ARG A 177 0.25 23.17 -4.77
C ARG A 177 1.04 23.11 -3.45
N TRP A 178 2.10 22.33 -3.43
CA TRP A 178 2.84 21.97 -2.22
C TRP A 178 3.31 23.18 -1.42
N ARG A 179 3.67 24.32 -2.06
CA ARG A 179 4.05 25.55 -1.35
C ARG A 179 2.94 26.07 -0.44
N ARG A 180 1.69 26.03 -0.91
CA ARG A 180 0.54 26.43 -0.12
C ARG A 180 0.17 25.36 0.93
N ARG A 181 0.23 24.08 0.53
CA ARG A 181 -0.16 22.96 1.39
C ARG A 181 0.75 22.80 2.61
N TYR A 182 2.04 23.04 2.45
CA TYR A 182 3.05 22.87 3.50
C TYR A 182 3.60 24.20 4.04
N GLU A 183 2.87 25.31 3.83
CA GLU A 183 3.22 26.61 4.40
C GLU A 183 3.28 26.51 5.94
N GLY A 184 4.38 26.99 6.52
CA GLY A 184 4.65 26.90 7.95
C GLY A 184 5.08 25.52 8.48
N TRP A 185 5.20 24.50 7.62
CA TRP A 185 5.73 23.19 8.00
C TRP A 185 7.26 23.15 7.83
N ARG A 186 7.95 22.43 8.71
CA ARG A 186 9.40 22.19 8.51
C ARG A 186 9.69 21.36 7.25
N ALA A 187 8.78 20.50 6.84
CA ALA A 187 8.82 19.77 5.57
C ALA A 187 8.98 20.68 4.33
N MET A 188 8.58 21.97 4.42
CA MET A 188 8.79 22.93 3.34
C MET A 188 10.26 23.05 2.92
N ARG A 189 11.19 23.02 3.88
CA ARG A 189 12.64 23.09 3.60
C ARG A 189 13.11 21.91 2.74
N LYS A 190 12.55 20.71 2.99
CA LYS A 190 12.82 19.50 2.20
C LYS A 190 12.26 19.62 0.79
N LEU A 191 11.04 20.12 0.64
CA LEU A 191 10.41 20.37 -0.66
C LEU A 191 11.17 21.40 -1.49
N GLU A 192 11.66 22.51 -0.88
CA GLU A 192 12.48 23.48 -1.59
C GLU A 192 13.84 22.88 -1.96
N TYR A 193 14.46 22.09 -1.10
CA TYR A 193 15.69 21.37 -1.44
C TYR A 193 15.47 20.44 -2.64
N VAL A 194 14.40 19.64 -2.66
CA VAL A 194 14.07 18.79 -3.81
C VAL A 194 13.87 19.63 -5.06
N ASN A 195 13.14 20.76 -4.97
CA ASN A 195 12.91 21.66 -6.09
C ASN A 195 14.23 22.25 -6.66
N GLU A 196 15.17 22.63 -5.80
CA GLU A 196 16.50 23.10 -6.22
C GLU A 196 17.31 22.00 -6.92
N VAL A 197 17.37 20.81 -6.30
CA VAL A 197 18.12 19.68 -6.84
C VAL A 197 17.54 19.20 -8.17
N MET A 198 16.21 19.13 -8.30
CA MET A 198 15.58 18.73 -9.55
C MET A 198 15.85 19.74 -10.68
N ARG A 199 15.90 21.05 -10.38
CA ARG A 199 16.35 22.06 -11.36
C ARG A 199 17.81 21.88 -11.74
N GLU A 200 18.67 21.59 -10.77
CA GLU A 200 20.09 21.36 -11.02
C GLU A 200 20.36 20.17 -11.95
N ILE A 201 19.62 19.07 -11.77
CA ILE A 201 19.78 17.85 -12.58
C ILE A 201 18.94 17.85 -13.86
N SER A 202 18.09 18.85 -14.05
CA SER A 202 17.29 19.01 -15.27
C SER A 202 18.20 18.96 -16.51
N GLY A 203 17.83 18.12 -17.47
CA GLY A 203 18.60 17.92 -18.71
C GLY A 203 19.93 17.17 -18.54
N LYS A 204 20.38 16.87 -17.33
CA LYS A 204 21.63 16.13 -17.10
C LYS A 204 21.47 14.64 -17.33
N ILE A 205 22.55 13.98 -17.71
CA ILE A 205 22.63 12.53 -17.86
C ILE A 205 22.87 11.90 -16.48
N PRO A 206 22.16 10.82 -16.11
CA PRO A 206 22.40 10.09 -14.87
C PRO A 206 23.84 9.60 -14.73
N ARG A 207 24.38 9.71 -13.52
CA ARG A 207 25.71 9.15 -13.19
C ARG A 207 25.69 7.63 -13.14
N ASN A 208 24.63 7.07 -12.55
CA ASN A 208 24.39 5.65 -12.52
C ASN A 208 23.36 5.29 -13.61
N LYS A 209 23.76 4.37 -14.50
CA LYS A 209 22.95 3.91 -15.64
C LYS A 209 22.56 2.44 -15.51
N SER A 210 22.63 1.87 -14.30
CA SER A 210 22.26 0.48 -14.09
C SER A 210 20.82 0.22 -14.53
N ARG A 211 20.63 -0.82 -15.34
CA ARG A 211 19.35 -1.33 -15.81
C ARG A 211 19.09 -2.75 -15.32
N SER A 212 19.67 -3.10 -14.19
CA SER A 212 19.45 -4.42 -13.58
C SER A 212 17.98 -4.59 -13.20
N HIS A 213 17.47 -5.79 -13.37
CA HIS A 213 16.15 -6.21 -12.92
C HIS A 213 16.35 -7.18 -11.76
N VAL A 214 16.14 -6.73 -10.55
CA VAL A 214 16.18 -7.57 -9.35
C VAL A 214 14.84 -8.26 -9.19
N GLU A 215 14.84 -9.54 -8.83
CA GLU A 215 13.61 -10.31 -8.61
C GLU A 215 12.60 -10.20 -9.77
N ARG A 216 13.12 -10.28 -11.01
CA ARG A 216 12.28 -10.20 -12.20
C ARG A 216 11.26 -11.34 -12.21
N LEU A 217 10.02 -11.07 -12.58
CA LEU A 217 8.91 -12.03 -12.61
C LEU A 217 9.30 -13.39 -13.27
N SER A 218 10.06 -13.35 -14.37
CA SER A 218 10.54 -14.55 -15.07
C SER A 218 11.49 -15.44 -14.27
N ASP A 219 12.03 -14.93 -13.18
CA ASP A 219 13.03 -15.64 -12.36
C ASP A 219 12.40 -16.23 -11.09
N ILE A 220 11.15 -15.82 -10.77
CA ILE A 220 10.44 -16.20 -9.56
C ILE A 220 9.74 -17.55 -9.75
N LYS A 221 10.18 -18.54 -8.98
CA LYS A 221 9.78 -19.95 -9.14
C LYS A 221 8.57 -20.36 -8.31
N ILE A 222 8.16 -19.57 -7.31
CA ILE A 222 7.01 -19.86 -6.46
C ILE A 222 5.70 -19.80 -7.24
N THR A 223 4.71 -20.53 -6.77
CA THR A 223 3.34 -20.48 -7.29
C THR A 223 2.59 -19.25 -6.79
N LEU A 224 1.51 -18.87 -7.47
CA LEU A 224 0.60 -17.83 -6.98
C LEU A 224 0.02 -18.20 -5.60
N ARG A 225 -0.16 -19.49 -5.30
CA ARG A 225 -0.62 -19.96 -3.99
C ARG A 225 0.40 -19.62 -2.91
N GLU A 226 1.65 -20.00 -3.10
CA GLU A 226 2.75 -19.70 -2.18
C GLU A 226 2.96 -18.18 -2.01
N TYR A 227 2.84 -17.42 -3.09
CA TYR A 227 2.89 -15.96 -3.05
C TYR A 227 1.81 -15.38 -2.14
N TYR A 228 0.53 -15.80 -2.30
CA TYR A 228 -0.54 -15.29 -1.45
C TYR A 228 -0.43 -15.78 0.00
N GLU A 229 0.11 -16.96 0.25
CA GLU A 229 0.39 -17.42 1.61
C GLU A 229 1.48 -16.60 2.29
N LYS A 230 2.57 -16.29 1.56
CA LYS A 230 3.64 -15.39 2.02
C LYS A 230 3.08 -13.99 2.32
N LYS A 231 2.33 -13.42 1.38
CA LYS A 231 1.74 -12.08 1.50
C LYS A 231 0.77 -11.99 2.67
N ARG A 232 -0.06 -12.99 2.89
CA ARG A 232 -0.98 -13.03 4.04
C ARG A 232 -0.26 -13.09 5.37
N ARG A 233 0.84 -13.87 5.48
CA ARG A 233 1.66 -13.91 6.69
C ARG A 233 2.30 -12.57 7.02
N HIS A 234 2.66 -11.78 6.01
CA HIS A 234 3.17 -10.42 6.22
C HIS A 234 2.12 -9.49 6.85
N TYR A 235 0.84 -9.65 6.48
CA TYR A 235 -0.28 -8.88 7.05
C TYR A 235 -0.98 -9.59 8.22
N ASP A 236 -0.43 -10.70 8.72
CA ASP A 236 -0.98 -11.39 9.89
C ASP A 236 -0.66 -10.60 11.15
N PHE A 237 -1.70 -10.08 11.76
CA PHE A 237 -1.62 -9.18 12.89
C PHE A 237 -2.20 -9.84 14.14
N GLN A 238 -1.49 -9.77 15.26
CA GLN A 238 -1.99 -10.28 16.54
C GLN A 238 -2.94 -9.25 17.16
N TRP A 239 -4.23 -9.40 16.86
CA TRP A 239 -5.27 -8.59 17.46
C TRP A 239 -5.56 -9.03 18.91
N PRO A 240 -5.98 -8.09 19.81
CA PRO A 240 -6.44 -8.45 21.14
C PRO A 240 -7.53 -9.53 21.07
N PRO A 241 -7.48 -10.57 21.92
CA PRO A 241 -8.40 -11.71 21.79
C PRO A 241 -9.80 -11.46 22.35
N ASP A 242 -10.04 -10.39 23.10
CA ASP A 242 -11.30 -10.13 23.79
C ASP A 242 -12.13 -9.02 23.18
N TYR A 243 -13.26 -9.40 22.60
CA TYR A 243 -14.24 -8.49 22.01
C TYR A 243 -15.61 -8.57 22.71
N ASP A 244 -15.77 -9.40 23.72
CA ASP A 244 -17.09 -9.75 24.28
C ASP A 244 -17.82 -8.53 24.79
N ARG A 245 -17.15 -7.72 25.60
CA ARG A 245 -17.73 -6.51 26.19
C ARG A 245 -18.23 -5.53 25.11
N ASP A 246 -17.49 -5.39 24.03
CA ASP A 246 -17.82 -4.46 22.97
C ASP A 246 -18.92 -4.99 22.06
N LEU A 247 -18.90 -6.30 21.78
CA LEU A 247 -19.94 -6.95 20.99
C LEU A 247 -21.29 -6.93 21.72
N LEU A 248 -21.30 -7.15 23.04
CA LEU A 248 -22.51 -7.10 23.88
C LEU A 248 -23.12 -5.69 24.00
N ARG A 249 -22.37 -4.62 23.71
CA ARG A 249 -22.88 -3.24 23.61
C ARG A 249 -23.66 -2.97 22.32
N ILE A 250 -23.43 -3.78 21.30
CA ILE A 250 -24.02 -3.61 19.96
C ILE A 250 -25.11 -4.67 19.70
N PHE A 251 -24.85 -5.90 20.11
CA PHE A 251 -25.70 -7.05 19.88
C PHE A 251 -26.25 -7.59 21.20
N SER A 252 -27.33 -8.35 21.12
CA SER A 252 -28.05 -8.86 22.28
C SER A 252 -28.11 -10.39 22.28
N SER A 253 -27.95 -11.00 23.45
CA SER A 253 -28.27 -12.42 23.71
C SER A 253 -29.67 -12.61 24.28
N ASP A 254 -30.46 -11.54 24.41
CA ASP A 254 -31.81 -11.60 24.98
C ASP A 254 -32.76 -12.43 24.11
N PRO A 255 -33.49 -13.41 24.69
CA PRO A 255 -34.46 -14.23 23.98
C PRO A 255 -35.54 -13.45 23.22
N ARG A 256 -35.86 -12.22 23.63
CA ARG A 256 -36.80 -11.34 22.92
C ARG A 256 -36.37 -11.03 21.47
N HIS A 257 -35.10 -11.14 21.16
CA HIS A 257 -34.55 -10.93 19.82
C HIS A 257 -34.36 -12.23 19.02
N LYS A 258 -34.96 -13.36 19.48
CA LYS A 258 -34.79 -14.68 18.83
C LYS A 258 -35.19 -14.71 17.35
N SER A 259 -36.15 -13.88 16.94
CA SER A 259 -36.56 -13.70 15.54
C SER A 259 -35.69 -12.77 14.71
N SER A 260 -34.85 -11.97 15.37
CA SER A 260 -33.95 -11.03 14.68
C SER A 260 -32.78 -11.75 13.99
N PRO A 261 -32.18 -11.17 12.92
CA PRO A 261 -31.01 -11.74 12.28
C PRO A 261 -29.87 -11.97 13.27
N THR A 262 -29.10 -13.03 13.07
CA THR A 262 -27.93 -13.28 13.90
C THR A 262 -26.86 -12.20 13.65
N ALA A 263 -26.17 -11.76 14.70
CA ALA A 263 -25.07 -10.79 14.60
C ALA A 263 -24.03 -11.24 13.59
N GLY A 264 -23.66 -12.54 13.61
CA GLY A 264 -22.70 -13.08 12.64
C GLY A 264 -23.17 -13.03 11.17
N SER A 265 -24.48 -13.17 10.89
CA SER A 265 -25.01 -13.03 9.52
C SER A 265 -25.01 -11.57 9.06
N PHE A 266 -25.39 -10.67 9.96
CA PHE A 266 -25.33 -9.22 9.73
C PHE A 266 -23.89 -8.76 9.43
N LEU A 267 -22.93 -9.13 10.27
CA LEU A 267 -21.53 -8.78 10.09
C LEU A 267 -20.97 -9.34 8.77
N ARG A 268 -21.24 -10.59 8.42
CA ARG A 268 -20.79 -11.19 7.14
C ARG A 268 -21.33 -10.46 5.93
N ARG A 269 -22.59 -10.00 5.97
CA ARG A 269 -23.21 -9.25 4.86
C ARG A 269 -22.46 -7.95 4.57
N HIS A 270 -22.04 -7.23 5.60
CA HIS A 270 -21.38 -5.93 5.50
C HIS A 270 -19.85 -5.98 5.60
N ARG A 271 -19.25 -7.17 5.65
CA ARG A 271 -17.83 -7.40 5.92
C ARG A 271 -16.91 -6.56 5.03
N ARG A 272 -17.15 -6.57 3.72
CA ARG A 272 -16.29 -5.84 2.76
C ARG A 272 -16.38 -4.35 2.94
N GLU A 273 -17.57 -3.85 3.12
CA GLU A 273 -17.84 -2.43 3.34
C GLU A 273 -17.08 -1.93 4.57
N PHE A 274 -17.29 -2.57 5.71
CA PHE A 274 -16.62 -2.18 6.96
C PHE A 274 -15.09 -2.25 6.87
N CYS A 275 -14.54 -3.33 6.31
CA CYS A 275 -13.09 -3.45 6.18
C CYS A 275 -12.51 -2.37 5.25
N SER A 276 -13.21 -2.02 4.17
CA SER A 276 -12.77 -0.97 3.24
C SER A 276 -12.81 0.41 3.88
N GLU A 277 -13.91 0.78 4.55
CA GLU A 277 -14.05 2.09 5.19
C GLU A 277 -13.05 2.30 6.32
N VAL A 278 -12.83 1.27 7.16
CA VAL A 278 -11.83 1.35 8.24
C VAL A 278 -10.41 1.39 7.68
N ALA A 279 -10.12 0.62 6.63
CA ALA A 279 -8.81 0.67 5.97
C ALA A 279 -8.52 2.05 5.38
N GLU A 280 -9.50 2.66 4.71
CA GLU A 280 -9.38 4.02 4.16
C GLU A 280 -9.13 5.07 5.26
N GLY A 281 -9.86 4.97 6.37
CA GLY A 281 -9.76 5.92 7.47
C GLY A 281 -8.51 5.76 8.34
N THR A 282 -7.95 4.55 8.43
CA THR A 282 -6.82 4.24 9.34
C THR A 282 -5.48 4.02 8.62
N GLY A 283 -5.50 3.77 7.32
CA GLY A 283 -4.30 3.39 6.54
C GLY A 283 -3.84 1.94 6.76
N ILE A 284 -4.59 1.14 7.53
CA ILE A 284 -4.26 -0.27 7.75
C ILE A 284 -4.77 -1.12 6.60
N HIS A 285 -3.99 -2.11 6.21
CA HIS A 285 -4.36 -3.00 5.11
C HIS A 285 -5.67 -3.75 5.42
N SER A 286 -6.60 -3.77 4.46
CA SER A 286 -7.94 -4.35 4.61
C SER A 286 -7.92 -5.81 5.07
N TYR A 287 -6.90 -6.59 4.67
CA TYR A 287 -6.74 -7.99 5.09
C TYR A 287 -6.50 -8.10 6.60
N ALA A 288 -5.67 -7.25 7.20
CA ALA A 288 -5.43 -7.25 8.64
C ALA A 288 -6.72 -6.95 9.42
N ILE A 289 -7.48 -5.94 8.99
CA ILE A 289 -8.79 -5.61 9.60
C ILE A 289 -9.76 -6.78 9.44
N ASP A 290 -9.75 -7.45 8.31
CA ASP A 290 -10.60 -8.61 8.01
C ASP A 290 -10.34 -9.80 8.94
N GLN A 291 -9.09 -10.03 9.38
CA GLN A 291 -8.77 -11.06 10.37
C GLN A 291 -9.43 -10.75 11.72
N MET A 292 -9.32 -9.51 12.21
CA MET A 292 -10.01 -9.05 13.42
C MET A 292 -11.53 -9.24 13.28
N PHE A 293 -12.08 -8.84 12.15
CA PHE A 293 -13.50 -8.92 11.89
C PHE A 293 -14.01 -10.36 11.83
N ALA A 294 -13.20 -11.28 11.28
CA ALA A 294 -13.49 -12.71 11.28
C ALA A 294 -13.56 -13.29 12.71
N ALA A 295 -12.63 -12.88 13.58
CA ALA A 295 -12.65 -13.25 15.00
C ALA A 295 -13.92 -12.76 15.69
N MET A 296 -14.30 -11.49 15.48
CA MET A 296 -15.56 -10.92 16.00
C MET A 296 -16.81 -11.69 15.51
N ILE A 297 -16.87 -12.07 14.23
CA ILE A 297 -17.97 -12.86 13.67
C ILE A 297 -18.06 -14.22 14.37
N ASN A 298 -16.95 -14.90 14.58
CA ASN A 298 -16.90 -16.18 15.28
C ASN A 298 -17.38 -16.01 16.73
N ARG A 299 -16.90 -14.98 17.41
CA ARG A 299 -17.28 -14.72 18.78
C ARG A 299 -18.77 -14.37 18.93
N CYS A 300 -19.36 -13.62 17.98
CA CYS A 300 -20.80 -13.40 17.94
C CYS A 300 -21.61 -14.70 17.83
N ARG A 301 -21.06 -15.69 17.13
CA ARG A 301 -21.69 -17.02 17.02
C ARG A 301 -21.62 -17.78 18.34
N ASP A 302 -20.45 -17.82 18.98
CA ASP A 302 -20.24 -18.49 20.26
C ASP A 302 -21.12 -17.93 21.36
N LEU A 303 -21.32 -16.62 21.37
CA LEU A 303 -22.18 -15.91 22.31
C LEU A 303 -23.68 -15.89 21.89
N ASN A 304 -24.05 -16.56 20.78
CA ASN A 304 -25.41 -16.56 20.24
C ASN A 304 -26.05 -15.17 20.07
N LEU A 305 -25.26 -14.17 19.69
CA LEU A 305 -25.69 -12.78 19.59
C LEU A 305 -26.60 -12.51 18.39
N ARG A 306 -27.55 -11.65 18.59
CA ARG A 306 -28.54 -11.21 17.59
C ARG A 306 -28.62 -9.70 17.51
N LEU A 307 -29.21 -9.22 16.42
CA LEU A 307 -29.44 -7.80 16.20
C LEU A 307 -30.57 -7.31 17.13
N GLY A 308 -30.21 -6.55 18.16
CA GLY A 308 -31.14 -5.90 19.09
C GLY A 308 -31.44 -4.43 18.76
N LEU A 309 -30.75 -3.90 17.73
CA LEU A 309 -30.86 -2.52 17.23
C LEU A 309 -31.39 -2.51 15.80
N THR A 310 -31.80 -1.33 15.30
CA THR A 310 -32.02 -1.17 13.86
C THR A 310 -30.72 -1.40 13.09
N GLU A 311 -30.80 -1.93 11.88
CA GLU A 311 -29.63 -2.21 11.03
C GLU A 311 -28.74 -0.97 10.86
N LYS A 312 -29.35 0.20 10.66
CA LYS A 312 -28.65 1.49 10.54
C LYS A 312 -27.79 1.79 11.78
N HIS A 313 -28.36 1.69 12.98
CA HIS A 313 -27.62 1.97 14.22
C HIS A 313 -26.53 0.92 14.48
N ALA A 314 -26.82 -0.36 14.19
CA ALA A 314 -25.81 -1.41 14.32
C ALA A 314 -24.64 -1.19 13.39
N ARG A 315 -24.84 -0.78 12.12
CA ARG A 315 -23.77 -0.42 11.19
C ARG A 315 -22.88 0.68 11.72
N GLN A 316 -23.47 1.78 12.21
CA GLN A 316 -22.71 2.89 12.79
C GLN A 316 -21.86 2.44 13.98
N LYS A 317 -22.44 1.67 14.91
CA LYS A 317 -21.73 1.19 16.10
C LYS A 317 -20.60 0.21 15.75
N VAL A 318 -20.82 -0.68 14.78
CA VAL A 318 -19.79 -1.62 14.32
C VAL A 318 -18.63 -0.89 13.65
N LEU A 319 -18.91 0.13 12.81
CA LEU A 319 -17.89 0.94 12.18
C LEU A 319 -17.03 1.66 13.24
N VAL A 320 -17.66 2.28 14.23
CA VAL A 320 -16.96 2.93 15.35
C VAL A 320 -16.14 1.91 16.13
N LEU A 321 -16.69 0.75 16.46
CA LEU A 321 -15.97 -0.31 17.18
C LEU A 321 -14.73 -0.76 16.42
N LEU A 322 -14.87 -1.09 15.13
CA LEU A 322 -13.75 -1.52 14.30
C LEU A 322 -12.67 -0.45 14.20
N THR A 323 -13.06 0.81 14.01
CA THR A 323 -12.12 1.93 13.95
C THR A 323 -11.36 2.07 15.27
N VAL A 324 -12.07 2.04 16.40
CA VAL A 324 -11.44 2.13 17.74
C VAL A 324 -10.50 0.96 17.99
N GLN A 325 -10.90 -0.27 17.70
CA GLN A 325 -10.05 -1.45 17.89
C GLN A 325 -8.83 -1.42 16.96
N THR A 326 -8.98 -0.98 15.72
CA THR A 326 -7.87 -0.79 14.79
C THR A 326 -6.89 0.27 15.32
N MET A 327 -7.39 1.42 15.75
CA MET A 327 -6.55 2.49 16.31
C MET A 327 -5.88 2.08 17.62
N ASN A 328 -6.57 1.35 18.49
CA ASN A 328 -5.97 0.77 19.71
C ASN A 328 -4.84 -0.18 19.35
N GLY A 329 -5.02 -1.05 18.36
CA GLY A 329 -3.96 -1.92 17.85
C GLY A 329 -2.73 -1.14 17.39
N ILE A 330 -2.93 -0.05 16.63
CA ILE A 330 -1.84 0.84 16.17
C ILE A 330 -1.10 1.49 17.35
N HIS A 331 -1.84 2.00 18.33
CA HIS A 331 -1.25 2.80 19.41
C HIS A 331 -0.74 1.99 20.60
N SER A 332 -1.22 0.76 20.80
CA SER A 332 -0.79 -0.11 21.90
C SER A 332 0.59 -0.73 21.72
N GLY A 333 1.29 -0.42 20.63
CA GLY A 333 2.60 -0.99 20.29
C GLY A 333 2.52 -2.41 19.72
N TYR A 334 1.33 -2.97 19.56
CA TYR A 334 1.11 -4.23 18.84
C TYR A 334 1.15 -4.04 17.32
N HIS A 335 0.87 -2.81 16.84
CA HIS A 335 1.00 -2.50 15.43
C HIS A 335 2.38 -1.93 15.15
N ARG A 336 3.17 -2.77 14.51
CA ARG A 336 4.42 -2.40 13.86
C ARG A 336 4.10 -2.29 12.38
N ILE A 337 4.22 -1.10 11.81
CA ILE A 337 4.16 -0.98 10.36
C ILE A 337 5.45 -1.64 9.87
N ALA A 338 5.33 -2.89 9.41
CA ALA A 338 6.44 -3.62 8.82
C ALA A 338 6.85 -2.92 7.52
N LEU A 339 8.15 -2.83 7.29
CA LEU A 339 8.75 -2.30 6.08
C LEU A 339 9.11 -3.40 5.11
#